data_2f8d78896babf714748ff8088af1e21c
#
_entry.id   2f8d78896babf714748ff8088af1e21c
#
_cell.length_a   1.000
_cell.length_b   1.000
_cell.length_c   1.000
_cell.angle_alpha   90.00
_cell.angle_beta   90.00
_cell.angle_gamma   90.00
#
_symmetry.space_group_name_H-M   'P 1'
#
loop_
_entity.id
_entity.type
_entity.pdbx_description
1 polymer ?
#
loop_
_entity_poly.entity_id
_entity_poly.type
_entity_poly.pdbx_seq_one_letter_code
_entity_poly.pdbx_strand_id
1 'polypeptide(L)'
;MSPCENDPPINWKRNLIVAWLGCFLTGAAFSLVMPFLPLYVEQLGVTGHSALNMWSGIVFSITFLFSAIASPFWGGLADRKGRKLMLLRSALGMGIVMVLMGLAQNIWQFLILRALLGLLGGFVPNANALIATQVPRNKSGWALGTLSTGGVSGALLGPMAGGLLADSYGLRPVFLYSRQCAHTLLFRHPVLHQRKIPAGQQKRDAAYAGSGDIT
;
A
#
# COMPACT_ATOMS: atom_id res chain seq x y z
N MET A 1 32.67 -25.30 -10.27
CA MET A 1 31.73 -25.71 -9.21
C MET A 1 30.78 -24.55 -8.96
N SER A 2 29.57 -24.63 -9.45
CA SER A 2 28.52 -23.60 -9.35
C SER A 2 27.64 -23.87 -8.11
N PRO A 3 27.64 -22.99 -7.11
CA PRO A 3 26.85 -23.16 -5.88
C PRO A 3 25.50 -22.42 -5.98
N CYS A 4 24.64 -22.78 -6.94
CA CYS A 4 23.32 -22.11 -7.10
C CYS A 4 22.19 -23.06 -7.50
N GLU A 5 22.24 -24.36 -7.16
CA GLU A 5 21.26 -25.34 -7.67
C GLU A 5 20.22 -25.82 -6.63
N ASN A 6 20.12 -25.21 -5.45
CA ASN A 6 19.18 -25.68 -4.41
C ASN A 6 18.21 -24.63 -3.86
N ASP A 7 18.04 -23.48 -4.52
CA ASP A 7 16.95 -22.57 -4.15
C ASP A 7 15.63 -23.06 -4.77
N PRO A 8 14.57 -23.27 -3.98
CA PRO A 8 13.28 -23.71 -4.49
C PRO A 8 12.75 -22.66 -5.50
N PRO A 9 12.15 -23.11 -6.61
CA PRO A 9 11.67 -22.21 -7.67
C PRO A 9 10.69 -21.20 -7.10
N ILE A 10 10.93 -19.91 -7.34
CA ILE A 10 10.05 -18.84 -6.88
C ILE A 10 8.67 -19.05 -7.51
N ASN A 11 7.68 -19.35 -6.67
CA ASN A 11 6.31 -19.52 -7.13
C ASN A 11 5.65 -18.15 -7.32
N TRP A 12 5.97 -17.47 -8.46
CA TRP A 12 5.48 -16.14 -8.77
C TRP A 12 3.94 -16.06 -8.79
N LYS A 13 3.23 -17.15 -9.15
CA LYS A 13 1.75 -17.19 -9.12
C LYS A 13 1.21 -17.02 -7.70
N ARG A 14 1.83 -17.69 -6.72
CA ARG A 14 1.47 -17.57 -5.31
C ARG A 14 1.76 -16.17 -4.77
N ASN A 15 2.90 -15.60 -5.14
CA ASN A 15 3.24 -14.22 -4.78
C ASN A 15 2.28 -13.21 -5.41
N LEU A 16 1.83 -13.46 -6.63
CA LEU A 16 0.83 -12.63 -7.31
C LEU A 16 -0.51 -12.66 -6.56
N ILE A 17 -0.99 -13.81 -6.11
CA ILE A 17 -2.25 -13.92 -5.34
C ILE A 17 -2.14 -13.16 -4.02
N VAL A 18 -1.04 -13.32 -3.29
CA VAL A 18 -0.81 -12.62 -2.02
C VAL A 18 -0.73 -11.09 -2.23
N ALA A 19 -0.01 -10.66 -3.27
CA ALA A 19 0.09 -9.25 -3.63
C ALA A 19 -1.26 -8.68 -4.08
N TRP A 20 -2.05 -9.46 -4.84
CA TRP A 20 -3.41 -9.10 -5.26
C TRP A 20 -4.33 -8.88 -4.06
N LEU A 21 -4.35 -9.81 -3.11
CA LEU A 21 -5.10 -9.66 -1.86
C LEU A 21 -4.64 -8.43 -1.07
N GLY A 22 -3.34 -8.17 -1.03
CA GLY A 22 -2.79 -6.96 -0.39
C GLY A 22 -3.24 -5.68 -1.06
N CYS A 23 -3.23 -5.62 -2.39
CA CYS A 23 -3.75 -4.47 -3.14
C CYS A 23 -5.26 -4.29 -2.94
N PHE A 24 -6.02 -5.40 -2.96
CA PHE A 24 -7.45 -5.39 -2.68
C PHE A 24 -7.76 -4.79 -1.31
N LEU A 25 -7.13 -5.30 -0.26
CA LEU A 25 -7.36 -4.84 1.11
C LEU A 25 -6.88 -3.41 1.34
N THR A 26 -5.75 -3.02 0.72
CA THR A 26 -5.27 -1.63 0.78
C THR A 26 -6.24 -0.69 0.06
N GLY A 27 -6.72 -1.07 -1.12
CA GLY A 27 -7.71 -0.32 -1.88
C GLY A 27 -9.03 -0.19 -1.13
N ALA A 28 -9.52 -1.30 -0.55
CA ALA A 28 -10.73 -1.30 0.26
C ALA A 28 -10.59 -0.43 1.51
N ALA A 29 -9.52 -0.57 2.27
CA ALA A 29 -9.27 0.21 3.49
C ALA A 29 -9.17 1.71 3.21
N PHE A 30 -8.56 2.09 2.09
CA PHE A 30 -8.44 3.49 1.69
C PHE A 30 -9.79 4.06 1.24
N SER A 31 -10.51 3.33 0.40
CA SER A 31 -11.78 3.75 -0.18
C SER A 31 -12.95 3.72 0.82
N LEU A 32 -12.89 2.83 1.82
CA LEU A 32 -13.87 2.68 2.88
C LEU A 32 -14.03 3.96 3.71
N VAL A 33 -12.94 4.70 3.94
CA VAL A 33 -12.91 5.92 4.75
C VAL A 33 -13.34 7.16 3.94
N MET A 34 -13.17 7.14 2.61
CA MET A 34 -13.36 8.33 1.77
C MET A 34 -14.74 8.99 1.86
N PRO A 35 -15.86 8.26 1.73
CA PRO A 35 -17.20 8.87 1.78
C PRO A 35 -17.54 9.44 3.16
N PHE A 36 -16.93 8.89 4.21
CA PHE A 36 -17.22 9.26 5.60
C PHE A 36 -16.26 10.32 6.15
N LEU A 37 -15.29 10.75 5.35
CA LEU A 37 -14.29 11.73 5.76
C LEU A 37 -14.90 13.04 6.28
N PRO A 38 -15.86 13.67 5.58
CA PRO A 38 -16.50 14.88 6.08
C PRO A 38 -17.26 14.66 7.40
N LEU A 39 -17.97 13.54 7.52
CA LEU A 39 -18.70 13.19 8.75
C LEU A 39 -17.75 12.96 9.93
N TYR A 40 -16.59 12.35 9.66
CA TYR A 40 -15.58 12.14 10.69
C TYR A 40 -14.91 13.46 11.12
N VAL A 41 -14.64 14.35 10.17
CA VAL A 41 -14.12 15.71 10.45
C VAL A 41 -15.12 16.51 11.29
N GLU A 42 -16.42 16.37 11.05
CA GLU A 42 -17.47 16.97 11.88
C GLU A 42 -17.45 16.44 13.33
N GLN A 43 -17.30 15.11 13.50
CA GLN A 43 -17.15 14.50 14.84
C GLN A 43 -15.89 14.95 15.59
N LEU A 44 -14.87 15.42 14.87
CA LEU A 44 -13.65 15.99 15.46
C LEU A 44 -13.78 17.47 15.85
N GLY A 45 -14.99 18.04 15.76
CA GLY A 45 -15.32 19.37 16.24
C GLY A 45 -15.29 20.48 15.19
N VAL A 46 -15.20 20.13 13.90
CA VAL A 46 -15.31 21.12 12.82
C VAL A 46 -16.77 21.31 12.43
N THR A 47 -17.29 22.54 12.54
CA THR A 47 -18.68 22.88 12.22
C THR A 47 -18.77 23.86 11.05
N GLY A 48 -19.83 23.74 10.25
CA GLY A 48 -20.11 24.60 9.10
C GLY A 48 -19.66 23.98 7.77
N HIS A 49 -20.54 24.01 6.75
CA HIS A 49 -20.33 23.37 5.44
C HIS A 49 -19.06 23.79 4.75
N SER A 50 -18.71 25.07 4.77
CA SER A 50 -17.48 25.59 4.14
C SER A 50 -16.23 25.05 4.85
N ALA A 51 -16.22 25.05 6.20
CA ALA A 51 -15.11 24.54 6.99
C ALA A 51 -14.94 23.03 6.82
N LEU A 52 -16.03 22.25 6.80
CA LEU A 52 -16.01 20.81 6.57
C LEU A 52 -15.40 20.44 5.22
N ASN A 53 -15.80 21.14 4.16
CA ASN A 53 -15.26 20.91 2.82
C ASN A 53 -13.78 21.26 2.74
N MET A 54 -13.39 22.39 3.32
CA MET A 54 -11.99 22.84 3.36
C MET A 54 -11.11 21.82 4.14
N TRP A 55 -11.49 21.45 5.35
CA TRP A 55 -10.73 20.52 6.17
C TRP A 55 -10.66 19.11 5.55
N SER A 56 -11.78 18.64 4.97
CA SER A 56 -11.79 17.34 4.26
C SER A 56 -10.83 17.35 3.08
N GLY A 57 -10.80 18.44 2.32
CA GLY A 57 -9.85 18.63 1.22
C GLY A 57 -8.40 18.67 1.69
N ILE A 58 -8.09 19.39 2.77
CA ILE A 58 -6.75 19.45 3.37
C ILE A 58 -6.31 18.07 3.84
N VAL A 59 -7.14 17.39 4.60
CA VAL A 59 -6.88 16.04 5.16
C VAL A 59 -6.64 15.01 4.04
N PHE A 60 -7.38 15.13 2.95
CA PHE A 60 -7.19 14.29 1.78
C PHE A 60 -5.86 14.60 1.07
N SER A 61 -5.62 15.87 0.77
CA SER A 61 -4.47 16.32 0.01
C SER A 61 -3.14 16.07 0.72
N ILE A 62 -3.10 16.23 2.05
CA ILE A 62 -1.87 16.04 2.83
C ILE A 62 -1.35 14.60 2.73
N THR A 63 -2.24 13.62 2.64
CA THR A 63 -1.84 12.21 2.47
C THR A 63 -1.08 12.01 1.16
N PHE A 64 -1.57 12.57 0.05
CA PHE A 64 -0.91 12.46 -1.25
C PHE A 64 0.36 13.28 -1.34
N LEU A 65 0.37 14.48 -0.74
CA LEU A 65 1.56 15.33 -0.68
C LEU A 65 2.73 14.60 0.02
N PHE A 66 2.50 14.06 1.21
CA PHE A 66 3.52 13.32 1.93
C PHE A 66 3.89 12.00 1.26
N SER A 67 2.94 11.34 0.58
CA SER A 67 3.22 10.16 -0.24
C SER A 67 4.12 10.49 -1.43
N ALA A 68 3.90 11.63 -2.11
CA ALA A 68 4.74 12.06 -3.21
C ALA A 68 6.17 12.38 -2.75
N ILE A 69 6.32 13.09 -1.63
CA ILE A 69 7.64 13.40 -1.02
C ILE A 69 8.37 12.14 -0.59
N ALA A 70 7.67 11.19 0.01
CA ALA A 70 8.27 9.95 0.52
C ALA A 70 8.59 8.93 -0.57
N SER A 71 7.91 8.98 -1.73
CA SER A 71 8.02 7.99 -2.80
C SER A 71 9.45 7.77 -3.30
N PRO A 72 10.25 8.82 -3.67
CA PRO A 72 11.62 8.61 -4.15
C PRO A 72 12.54 8.03 -3.06
N PHE A 73 12.35 8.43 -1.80
CA PHE A 73 13.12 7.92 -0.68
C PHE A 73 12.88 6.42 -0.47
N TRP A 74 11.60 6.02 -0.43
CA TRP A 74 11.25 4.61 -0.23
C TRP A 74 11.53 3.76 -1.46
N GLY A 75 11.44 4.30 -2.66
CA GLY A 75 11.84 3.64 -3.89
C GLY A 75 13.31 3.26 -3.87
N GLY A 76 14.21 4.21 -3.59
CA GLY A 76 15.64 3.96 -3.47
C GLY A 76 15.99 2.98 -2.33
N LEU A 77 15.26 3.02 -1.22
CA LEU A 77 15.46 2.09 -0.11
C LEU A 77 14.96 0.66 -0.45
N ALA A 78 13.87 0.55 -1.21
CA ALA A 78 13.33 -0.72 -1.69
C ALA A 78 14.32 -1.46 -2.61
N ASP A 79 15.05 -0.71 -3.44
CA ASP A 79 16.06 -1.26 -4.33
C ASP A 79 17.30 -1.73 -3.57
N ARG A 80 17.64 -1.08 -2.45
CA ARG A 80 18.80 -1.44 -1.60
C ARG A 80 18.52 -2.57 -0.61
N LYS A 81 17.38 -2.49 0.10
CA LYS A 81 17.03 -3.42 1.21
C LYS A 81 16.08 -4.54 0.80
N GLY A 82 15.58 -4.50 -0.43
CA GLY A 82 14.67 -5.50 -0.96
C GLY A 82 13.19 -5.11 -0.82
N ARG A 83 12.44 -5.36 -1.87
CA ARG A 83 11.02 -4.95 -2.02
C ARG A 83 10.08 -5.64 -1.03
N LYS A 84 10.39 -6.88 -0.62
CA LYS A 84 9.63 -7.63 0.39
C LYS A 84 9.59 -6.90 1.74
N LEU A 85 10.75 -6.44 2.22
CA LEU A 85 10.83 -5.74 3.50
C LEU A 85 10.03 -4.42 3.45
N MET A 86 10.09 -3.72 2.31
CA MET A 86 9.33 -2.48 2.12
C MET A 86 7.82 -2.73 2.08
N LEU A 87 7.39 -3.83 1.48
CA LEU A 87 5.98 -4.24 1.47
C LEU A 87 5.47 -4.50 2.90
N LEU A 88 6.23 -5.26 3.68
CA LEU A 88 5.91 -5.58 5.06
C LEU A 88 5.85 -4.33 5.94
N ARG A 89 6.85 -3.44 5.79
CA ARG A 89 6.89 -2.15 6.50
C ARG A 89 5.68 -1.28 6.18
N SER A 90 5.35 -1.12 4.88
CA SER A 90 4.22 -0.27 4.49
C SER A 90 2.90 -0.82 5.01
N ALA A 91 2.68 -2.13 4.93
CA ALA A 91 1.47 -2.76 5.44
C ALA A 91 1.34 -2.63 6.97
N LEU A 92 2.43 -2.85 7.73
CA LEU A 92 2.45 -2.66 9.19
C LEU A 92 2.24 -1.19 9.56
N GLY A 93 2.99 -0.29 8.93
CA GLY A 93 2.89 1.14 9.20
C GLY A 93 1.50 1.69 8.92
N MET A 94 0.92 1.36 7.77
CA MET A 94 -0.45 1.75 7.43
C MET A 94 -1.47 1.17 8.42
N GLY A 95 -1.33 -0.10 8.82
CA GLY A 95 -2.21 -0.74 9.80
C GLY A 95 -2.18 -0.04 11.17
N ILE A 96 -1.00 0.32 11.67
CA ILE A 96 -0.84 1.04 12.94
C ILE A 96 -1.48 2.43 12.85
N VAL A 97 -1.19 3.18 11.80
CA VAL A 97 -1.73 4.53 11.61
C VAL A 97 -3.26 4.51 11.49
N MET A 98 -3.84 3.52 10.79
CA MET A 98 -5.30 3.37 10.71
C MET A 98 -5.95 3.20 12.08
N VAL A 99 -5.33 2.43 12.99
CA VAL A 99 -5.82 2.31 14.37
C VAL A 99 -5.77 3.64 15.10
N LEU A 100 -4.63 4.32 15.03
CA LEU A 100 -4.45 5.61 15.70
C LEU A 100 -5.44 6.66 15.15
N MET A 101 -5.77 6.60 13.86
CA MET A 101 -6.78 7.47 13.26
C MET A 101 -8.17 7.23 13.85
N GLY A 102 -8.55 5.98 14.14
CA GLY A 102 -9.80 5.65 14.84
C GLY A 102 -9.85 6.15 16.29
N LEU A 103 -8.69 6.40 16.89
CA LEU A 103 -8.56 6.94 18.26
C LEU A 103 -8.35 8.46 18.30
N ALA A 104 -8.27 9.13 17.17
CA ALA A 104 -8.08 10.57 17.10
C ALA A 104 -9.24 11.32 17.78
N GLN A 105 -8.89 12.35 18.55
CA GLN A 105 -9.85 13.15 19.34
C GLN A 105 -10.05 14.55 18.77
N ASN A 106 -9.13 15.02 17.93
CA ASN A 106 -9.22 16.33 17.32
C ASN A 106 -8.66 16.31 15.87
N ILE A 107 -9.01 17.33 15.10
CA ILE A 107 -8.66 17.45 13.69
C ILE A 107 -7.15 17.51 13.45
N TRP A 108 -6.38 18.11 14.35
CA TRP A 108 -4.93 18.22 14.22
C TRP A 108 -4.22 16.87 14.36
N GLN A 109 -4.65 16.06 15.35
CA GLN A 109 -4.15 14.68 15.49
C GLN A 109 -4.45 13.86 14.23
N PHE A 110 -5.68 13.99 13.72
CA PHE A 110 -6.10 13.31 12.51
C PHE A 110 -5.28 13.74 11.28
N LEU A 111 -4.99 15.03 11.14
CA LEU A 111 -4.17 15.59 10.06
C LEU A 111 -2.74 15.04 10.09
N ILE A 112 -2.11 14.99 11.27
CA ILE A 112 -0.77 14.42 11.45
C ILE A 112 -0.76 12.94 11.09
N LEU A 113 -1.75 12.19 11.53
CA LEU A 113 -1.88 10.77 11.22
C LEU A 113 -2.11 10.52 9.72
N ARG A 114 -2.82 11.39 9.02
CA ARG A 114 -2.96 11.38 7.57
C ARG A 114 -1.65 11.64 6.83
N ALA A 115 -0.86 12.58 7.32
CA ALA A 115 0.49 12.82 6.82
C ALA A 115 1.39 11.60 7.02
N LEU A 116 1.36 10.98 8.21
CA LEU A 116 2.07 9.73 8.50
C LEU A 116 1.60 8.56 7.61
N LEU A 117 0.29 8.48 7.33
CA LEU A 117 -0.25 7.48 6.39
C LEU A 117 0.35 7.65 5.00
N GLY A 118 0.50 8.88 4.53
CA GLY A 118 1.18 9.20 3.28
C GLY A 118 2.65 8.80 3.30
N LEU A 119 3.38 9.17 4.36
CA LEU A 119 4.80 8.83 4.53
C LEU A 119 5.06 7.32 4.59
N LEU A 120 4.23 6.57 5.29
CA LEU A 120 4.37 5.12 5.46
C LEU A 120 3.74 4.31 4.32
N GLY A 121 2.97 4.94 3.45
CA GLY A 121 2.31 4.33 2.30
C GLY A 121 3.27 3.70 1.30
N GLY A 122 2.74 3.36 0.12
CA GLY A 122 3.55 2.80 -0.96
C GLY A 122 3.43 1.27 -1.12
N PHE A 123 2.40 0.65 -0.54
CA PHE A 123 2.16 -0.79 -0.72
C PHE A 123 1.95 -1.16 -2.19
N VAL A 124 1.06 -0.46 -2.89
CA VAL A 124 0.71 -0.76 -4.29
C VAL A 124 1.91 -0.59 -5.24
N PRO A 125 2.67 0.52 -5.25
CA PRO A 125 3.85 0.63 -6.10
C PRO A 125 4.92 -0.41 -5.78
N ASN A 126 5.13 -0.74 -4.49
CA ASN A 126 6.07 -1.80 -4.11
C ASN A 126 5.60 -3.20 -4.55
N ALA A 127 4.30 -3.49 -4.49
CA ALA A 127 3.71 -4.73 -4.96
C ALA A 127 3.87 -4.87 -6.49
N ASN A 128 3.56 -3.81 -7.25
CA ASN A 128 3.75 -3.76 -8.69
C ASN A 128 5.21 -4.02 -9.06
N ALA A 129 6.12 -3.33 -8.40
CA ALA A 129 7.54 -3.49 -8.66
C ALA A 129 8.07 -4.88 -8.25
N LEU A 130 7.58 -5.48 -7.16
CA LEU A 130 7.94 -6.84 -6.76
C LEU A 130 7.48 -7.86 -7.81
N ILE A 131 6.25 -7.78 -8.26
CA ILE A 131 5.68 -8.70 -9.25
C ILE A 131 6.38 -8.53 -10.60
N ALA A 132 6.65 -7.30 -11.03
CA ALA A 132 7.37 -7.03 -12.27
C ALA A 132 8.77 -7.68 -12.32
N THR A 133 9.45 -7.82 -11.18
CA THR A 133 10.77 -8.46 -11.08
C THR A 133 10.73 -9.99 -11.01
N GLN A 134 9.60 -10.58 -10.65
CA GLN A 134 9.46 -12.03 -10.45
C GLN A 134 8.80 -12.75 -11.61
N VAL A 135 8.03 -12.04 -12.44
CA VAL A 135 7.27 -12.60 -13.53
C VAL A 135 8.09 -12.59 -14.82
N PRO A 136 8.04 -13.66 -15.65
CA PRO A 136 8.67 -13.67 -16.98
C PRO A 136 8.14 -12.51 -17.85
N ARG A 137 9.01 -11.92 -18.67
CA ARG A 137 8.69 -10.74 -19.50
C ARG A 137 7.44 -10.93 -20.37
N ASN A 138 7.23 -12.12 -20.92
CA ASN A 138 6.07 -12.46 -21.75
C ASN A 138 4.73 -12.50 -20.99
N LYS A 139 4.73 -12.56 -19.65
CA LYS A 139 3.53 -12.59 -18.79
C LYS A 139 3.41 -11.37 -17.87
N SER A 140 4.36 -10.45 -17.96
CA SER A 140 4.44 -9.26 -17.07
C SER A 140 3.19 -8.37 -17.19
N GLY A 141 2.73 -8.08 -18.42
CA GLY A 141 1.52 -7.29 -18.63
C GLY A 141 0.25 -7.93 -18.02
N TRP A 142 0.08 -9.24 -18.20
CA TRP A 142 -1.02 -9.99 -17.61
C TRP A 142 -0.98 -9.95 -16.07
N ALA A 143 0.20 -10.17 -15.49
CA ALA A 143 0.35 -10.21 -14.04
C ALA A 143 0.11 -8.85 -13.38
N LEU A 144 0.62 -7.76 -13.98
CA LEU A 144 0.39 -6.39 -13.51
C LEU A 144 -1.06 -5.95 -13.71
N GLY A 145 -1.68 -6.32 -14.84
CA GLY A 145 -3.10 -6.11 -15.07
C GLY A 145 -3.96 -6.81 -14.01
N THR A 146 -3.68 -8.09 -13.73
CA THR A 146 -4.34 -8.84 -12.65
C THR A 146 -4.14 -8.16 -11.30
N LEU A 147 -2.93 -7.70 -10.98
CA LEU A 147 -2.66 -7.02 -9.71
C LEU A 147 -3.47 -5.72 -9.57
N SER A 148 -3.61 -4.96 -10.65
CA SER A 148 -4.42 -3.74 -10.69
C SER A 148 -5.90 -3.99 -10.42
N THR A 149 -6.46 -5.14 -10.88
CA THR A 149 -7.85 -5.50 -10.57
C THR A 149 -8.11 -5.65 -9.07
N GLY A 150 -7.10 -6.08 -8.30
CA GLY A 150 -7.20 -6.14 -6.85
C GLY A 150 -7.45 -4.76 -6.24
N GLY A 151 -6.65 -3.77 -6.59
CA GLY A 151 -6.82 -2.39 -6.10
C GLY A 151 -8.17 -1.78 -6.49
N VAL A 152 -8.56 -1.95 -7.76
CA VAL A 152 -9.85 -1.44 -8.27
C VAL A 152 -11.04 -2.12 -7.60
N SER A 153 -11.01 -3.44 -7.46
CA SER A 153 -12.08 -4.19 -6.77
C SER A 153 -12.21 -3.76 -5.31
N GLY A 154 -11.08 -3.56 -4.62
CA GLY A 154 -11.05 -3.04 -3.25
C GLY A 154 -11.65 -1.64 -3.17
N ALA A 155 -11.28 -0.75 -4.10
CA ALA A 155 -11.81 0.61 -4.16
C ALA A 155 -13.31 0.67 -4.43
N LEU A 156 -13.86 -0.26 -5.19
CA LEU A 156 -15.29 -0.35 -5.47
C LEU A 156 -16.09 -0.92 -4.28
N LEU A 157 -15.57 -1.97 -3.64
CA LEU A 157 -16.27 -2.64 -2.54
C LEU A 157 -16.07 -1.95 -1.19
N GLY A 158 -15.01 -1.14 -1.04
CA GLY A 158 -14.69 -0.40 0.18
C GLY A 158 -15.83 0.46 0.70
N PRO A 159 -16.40 1.39 -0.10
CA PRO A 159 -17.49 2.26 0.34
C PRO A 159 -18.74 1.49 0.76
N MET A 160 -19.07 0.40 0.05
CA MET A 160 -20.22 -0.44 0.38
C MET A 160 -20.03 -1.14 1.73
N ALA A 161 -18.86 -1.75 1.95
CA ALA A 161 -18.50 -2.35 3.23
C ALA A 161 -18.43 -1.29 4.34
N GLY A 162 -17.88 -0.10 4.04
CA GLY A 162 -17.81 1.02 4.95
C GLY A 162 -19.17 1.54 5.39
N GLY A 163 -20.13 1.64 4.45
CA GLY A 163 -21.51 2.03 4.76
C GLY A 163 -22.16 1.08 5.74
N LEU A 164 -22.13 -0.22 5.44
CA LEU A 164 -22.71 -1.26 6.30
C LEU A 164 -22.09 -1.27 7.70
N LEU A 165 -20.78 -1.07 7.80
CA LEU A 165 -20.05 -1.01 9.08
C LEU A 165 -20.34 0.28 9.85
N ALA A 166 -20.42 1.42 9.16
CA ALA A 166 -20.70 2.71 9.77
C ALA A 166 -22.13 2.77 10.34
N ASP A 167 -23.10 2.20 9.60
CA ASP A 167 -24.50 2.12 10.05
C ASP A 167 -24.67 1.19 11.26
N SER A 168 -23.89 0.08 11.31
CA SER A 168 -24.04 -0.93 12.37
C SER A 168 -23.27 -0.59 13.65
N TYR A 169 -22.06 0.00 13.52
CA TYR A 169 -21.11 0.15 14.62
C TYR A 169 -20.57 1.59 14.79
N GLY A 170 -20.96 2.53 13.92
CA GLY A 170 -20.46 3.91 13.91
C GLY A 170 -19.14 4.06 13.14
N LEU A 171 -18.65 5.30 13.02
CA LEU A 171 -17.50 5.63 12.16
C LEU A 171 -16.15 5.20 12.72
N ARG A 172 -15.93 5.24 14.04
CA ARG A 172 -14.65 4.90 14.67
C ARG A 172 -14.24 3.43 14.49
N PRO A 173 -15.09 2.43 14.68
CA PRO A 173 -14.77 1.03 14.43
C PRO A 173 -14.40 0.72 12.98
N VAL A 174 -14.84 1.52 12.01
CA VAL A 174 -14.51 1.37 10.58
C VAL A 174 -12.99 1.42 10.38
N PHE A 175 -12.28 2.31 11.08
CA PHE A 175 -10.82 2.38 11.06
C PHE A 175 -10.16 1.15 11.71
N LEU A 176 -10.78 0.55 12.71
CA LEU A 176 -10.26 -0.65 13.39
C LEU A 176 -10.42 -1.90 12.54
N TYR A 177 -11.50 -2.03 11.78
CA TYR A 177 -11.72 -3.16 10.86
C TYR A 177 -10.73 -3.16 9.69
N SER A 178 -10.35 -1.98 9.19
CA SER A 178 -9.33 -1.87 8.14
C SER A 178 -7.95 -2.39 8.60
N ARG A 179 -7.63 -2.34 9.91
CA ARG A 179 -6.44 -2.98 10.51
C ARG A 179 -6.48 -4.50 10.41
N GLN A 180 -7.63 -5.12 10.73
CA GLN A 180 -7.73 -6.58 10.83
C GLN A 180 -7.45 -7.24 9.47
N CYS A 181 -7.85 -6.58 8.40
CA CYS A 181 -7.52 -6.97 7.04
C CYS A 181 -6.01 -6.91 6.74
N ALA A 182 -5.31 -5.88 7.19
CA ALA A 182 -3.86 -5.76 7.00
C ALA A 182 -3.07 -6.80 7.83
N HIS A 183 -3.51 -7.09 9.05
CA HIS A 183 -2.87 -8.07 9.94
C HIS A 183 -3.00 -9.52 9.44
N THR A 184 -4.17 -9.88 8.90
CA THR A 184 -4.43 -11.26 8.43
C THR A 184 -3.52 -11.64 7.26
N LEU A 185 -3.16 -10.68 6.42
CA LEU A 185 -2.21 -10.90 5.31
C LEU A 185 -0.77 -11.05 5.75
N LEU A 186 -0.37 -10.33 6.80
CA LEU A 186 1.02 -10.29 7.23
C LEU A 186 1.42 -11.52 8.04
N PHE A 187 0.52 -12.04 8.90
CA PHE A 187 0.85 -13.12 9.83
C PHE A 187 0.53 -14.51 9.31
N ARG A 188 -0.40 -14.64 8.34
CA ARG A 188 -0.83 -15.96 7.86
C ARG A 188 -0.01 -16.51 6.69
N HIS A 189 0.85 -15.67 6.05
CA HIS A 189 1.67 -16.13 4.92
C HIS A 189 3.13 -15.63 4.98
N PRO A 190 4.06 -16.45 5.49
CA PRO A 190 5.52 -16.21 5.37
C PRO A 190 6.04 -16.44 3.94
N VAL A 191 5.23 -16.16 2.91
CA VAL A 191 5.38 -16.73 1.58
C VAL A 191 6.09 -15.85 0.56
N LEU A 192 6.42 -14.63 0.88
CA LEU A 192 7.22 -13.80 -0.04
C LEU A 192 8.70 -14.22 0.03
N HIS A 193 9.04 -15.35 -0.58
CA HIS A 193 10.43 -15.76 -0.76
C HIS A 193 11.09 -14.91 -1.83
N GLN A 194 12.09 -14.10 -1.48
CA GLN A 194 12.89 -13.33 -2.44
C GLN A 194 14.16 -14.09 -2.76
N ARG A 195 14.44 -14.21 -4.06
CA ARG A 195 15.79 -14.44 -4.53
C ARG A 195 16.62 -13.19 -4.24
N LYS A 196 17.68 -13.29 -3.44
CA LYS A 196 18.71 -12.24 -3.38
C LYS A 196 19.32 -12.17 -4.78
N ILE A 197 19.09 -11.08 -5.50
CA ILE A 197 19.81 -10.83 -6.75
C ILE A 197 21.26 -10.59 -6.35
N PRO A 198 22.23 -11.40 -6.83
CA PRO A 198 23.64 -11.17 -6.52
C PRO A 198 24.03 -9.78 -7.01
N ALA A 199 24.77 -9.02 -6.20
CA ALA A 199 25.21 -7.65 -6.49
C ALA A 199 25.95 -7.49 -7.84
N GLY A 200 26.49 -8.58 -8.40
CA GLY A 200 27.11 -8.63 -9.73
C GLY A 200 26.13 -8.58 -10.90
N GLN A 201 24.90 -9.04 -10.72
CA GLN A 201 23.88 -9.04 -11.77
C GLN A 201 23.21 -7.66 -11.88
N GLN A 202 23.04 -7.00 -10.74
CA GLN A 202 22.52 -5.63 -10.67
C GLN A 202 23.44 -4.60 -11.37
N LYS A 203 24.76 -4.81 -11.31
CA LYS A 203 25.76 -3.99 -12.05
C LYS A 203 25.72 -4.26 -13.57
N ARG A 204 25.42 -5.48 -14.00
CA ARG A 204 25.31 -5.81 -15.42
C ARG A 204 24.04 -5.22 -16.03
N ASP A 205 22.91 -5.31 -15.35
CA ASP A 205 21.64 -4.78 -15.83
C ASP A 205 21.65 -3.24 -15.87
N ALA A 206 22.34 -2.59 -14.93
CA ALA A 206 22.58 -1.14 -14.95
C ALA A 206 23.52 -0.71 -16.07
N ALA A 207 24.53 -1.51 -16.41
CA ALA A 207 25.44 -1.24 -17.52
C ALA A 207 24.76 -1.40 -18.89
N TYR A 208 23.83 -2.36 -19.05
CA TYR A 208 23.03 -2.52 -20.27
C TYR A 208 21.98 -1.43 -20.44
N ALA A 209 21.42 -0.88 -19.36
CA ALA A 209 20.49 0.24 -19.43
C ALA A 209 21.19 1.57 -19.79
N GLY A 210 22.48 1.72 -19.47
CA GLY A 210 23.27 2.91 -19.80
C GLY A 210 23.91 2.90 -21.20
N SER A 211 23.92 1.77 -21.92
CA SER A 211 24.54 1.67 -23.25
C SER A 211 23.54 1.76 -24.42
N GLY A 212 22.25 2.00 -24.14
CA GLY A 212 21.17 2.06 -25.13
C GLY A 212 20.91 3.44 -25.76
N ASP A 213 21.66 4.47 -25.38
CA ASP A 213 21.44 5.85 -25.83
C ASP A 213 22.58 6.40 -26.70
N ILE A 214 23.12 5.62 -27.64
CA ILE A 214 23.94 6.16 -28.74
C ILE A 214 23.70 5.30 -29.99
N THR A 215 22.66 5.59 -30.76
CA THR A 215 22.64 5.62 -32.25
C THR A 215 21.32 6.20 -32.71
#